data_5bf7b641f3f83505d4d8ec8ac6ff376c
#
_entry.id   5bf7b641f3f83505d4d8ec8ac6ff376c
#
_cell.length_a   1.000
_cell.length_b   1.000
_cell.length_c   1.000
_cell.angle_alpha   90.00
_cell.angle_beta   90.00
_cell.angle_gamma   90.00
#
_symmetry.space_group_name_H-M   'P 1'
#
loop_
_entity.id
_entity.type
_entity.pdbx_description
1 polymer ?
#
loop_
_entity_poly.entity_id
_entity_poly.type
_entity_poly.pdbx_seq_one_letter_code
_entity_poly.pdbx_strand_id
1 'polypeptide(L)'
;MGDWCAVEERVEIRRLARMELPRVGEIDRTEHIELLYEQRGTELVERPGTWSASAWDPDGHGEHSVEAKRHELEHYVDAGGMAFGAFVDGRLVGVGVVVPHLRPAVAQLAFLHVTQTFRGAGIGSRLSDELEQVAHGAGDSTMVVSATPSAHTVRFYQGRGFELMAQPLPELFEREPEDVHMRKAL
;
A
#
# COMPACT_ATOMS: atom_id res chain seq x y z
N MET A 1 -5.71 -5.70 -25.85
CA MET A 1 -6.67 -5.15 -24.86
C MET A 1 -7.13 -6.34 -24.04
N GLY A 2 -6.53 -6.56 -22.86
CA GLY A 2 -6.92 -7.67 -21.99
C GLY A 2 -8.34 -7.44 -21.48
N ASP A 3 -9.07 -8.51 -21.26
CA ASP A 3 -10.46 -8.51 -20.82
C ASP A 3 -10.51 -8.20 -19.30
N TRP A 4 -10.27 -6.93 -18.95
CA TRP A 4 -10.20 -6.46 -17.55
C TRP A 4 -11.53 -6.60 -16.81
N CYS A 5 -12.68 -6.50 -17.52
CA CYS A 5 -13.99 -6.75 -16.94
C CYS A 5 -14.14 -8.17 -16.39
N ALA A 6 -13.57 -9.17 -17.08
CA ALA A 6 -13.62 -10.56 -16.64
C ALA A 6 -12.70 -10.84 -15.42
N VAL A 7 -11.70 -9.97 -15.18
CA VAL A 7 -10.83 -10.05 -13.99
C VAL A 7 -11.53 -9.46 -12.76
N GLU A 8 -12.20 -8.32 -12.90
CA GLU A 8 -12.93 -7.67 -11.81
C GLU A 8 -14.01 -8.57 -11.18
N GLU A 9 -14.75 -9.34 -12.00
CA GLU A 9 -15.77 -10.28 -11.53
C GLU A 9 -15.20 -11.48 -10.75
N ARG A 10 -13.90 -11.80 -10.92
CA ARG A 10 -13.24 -12.96 -10.28
C ARG A 10 -12.37 -12.60 -9.08
N VAL A 11 -12.24 -11.32 -8.75
CA VAL A 11 -11.42 -10.88 -7.61
C VAL A 11 -12.19 -11.07 -6.32
N GLU A 12 -11.73 -11.97 -5.47
CA GLU A 12 -12.17 -12.11 -4.09
C GLU A 12 -11.27 -11.25 -3.19
N ILE A 13 -11.87 -10.36 -2.38
CA ILE A 13 -11.15 -9.63 -1.34
C ILE A 13 -11.61 -10.17 0.01
N ARG A 14 -10.65 -10.58 0.84
CA ARG A 14 -10.94 -11.08 2.18
C ARG A 14 -9.80 -10.79 3.15
N ARG A 15 -10.12 -10.83 4.43
CA ARG A 15 -9.11 -10.73 5.49
C ARG A 15 -8.11 -11.89 5.38
N LEU A 16 -6.82 -11.57 5.57
CA LEU A 16 -5.76 -12.56 5.70
C LEU A 16 -5.61 -13.01 7.14
N ALA A 17 -5.52 -14.32 7.34
CA ALA A 17 -5.06 -14.85 8.61
C ALA A 17 -3.54 -14.65 8.75
N ARG A 18 -3.03 -14.56 9.99
CA ARG A 18 -1.59 -14.40 10.26
C ARG A 18 -0.72 -15.41 9.52
N MET A 19 -1.16 -16.67 9.47
CA MET A 19 -0.45 -17.76 8.79
C MET A 19 -0.39 -17.60 7.26
N GLU A 20 -1.19 -16.70 6.68
CA GLU A 20 -1.20 -16.42 5.24
C GLU A 20 -0.27 -15.25 4.86
N LEU A 21 0.26 -14.47 5.82
CA LEU A 21 1.13 -13.32 5.54
C LEU A 21 2.37 -13.68 4.71
N PRO A 22 3.00 -14.87 4.84
CA PRO A 22 4.11 -15.26 3.97
C PRO A 22 3.75 -15.31 2.48
N ARG A 23 2.47 -15.40 2.14
CA ARG A 23 1.99 -15.36 0.75
C ARG A 23 2.25 -14.01 0.06
N VAL A 24 2.69 -12.99 0.79
CA VAL A 24 3.16 -11.72 0.20
C VAL A 24 4.22 -11.97 -0.89
N GLY A 25 4.98 -13.06 -0.79
CA GLY A 25 5.93 -13.48 -1.82
C GLY A 25 5.30 -13.83 -3.18
N GLU A 26 3.98 -14.06 -3.26
CA GLU A 26 3.26 -14.26 -4.52
C GLU A 26 3.06 -12.95 -5.31
N ILE A 27 3.22 -11.80 -4.64
CA ILE A 27 3.05 -10.48 -5.26
C ILE A 27 4.28 -10.13 -6.09
N ASP A 28 4.10 -9.92 -7.38
CA ASP A 28 5.12 -9.33 -8.24
C ASP A 28 5.15 -7.81 -8.07
N ARG A 29 6.15 -7.33 -7.34
CA ARG A 29 6.37 -5.90 -7.07
C ARG A 29 7.23 -5.20 -8.10
N THR A 30 7.70 -5.88 -9.11
CA THR A 30 8.59 -5.29 -10.11
C THR A 30 7.96 -4.05 -10.74
N GLU A 31 8.75 -3.01 -10.88
CA GLU A 31 8.28 -1.74 -11.45
C GLU A 31 9.44 -1.01 -12.13
N HIS A 32 9.16 -0.44 -13.29
CA HIS A 32 10.03 0.53 -13.95
C HIS A 32 9.48 1.93 -13.67
N ILE A 33 10.33 2.79 -13.08
CA ILE A 33 9.92 4.11 -12.59
C ILE A 33 10.69 5.16 -13.37
N GLU A 34 9.98 6.02 -14.10
CA GLU A 34 10.56 7.10 -14.90
C GLU A 34 10.48 8.46 -14.20
N LEU A 35 9.64 8.58 -13.18
CA LEU A 35 9.41 9.82 -12.47
C LEU A 35 9.21 9.55 -10.97
N LEU A 36 10.06 10.14 -10.16
CA LEU A 36 9.88 10.26 -8.72
C LEU A 36 9.47 11.67 -8.34
N TYR A 37 8.84 11.82 -7.18
CA TYR A 37 8.56 13.10 -6.55
C TYR A 37 9.41 13.28 -5.29
N GLU A 38 9.81 14.51 -5.03
CA GLU A 38 10.32 14.96 -3.74
C GLU A 38 9.25 15.86 -3.11
N GLN A 39 8.80 15.52 -1.91
CA GLN A 39 7.80 16.33 -1.22
C GLN A 39 8.47 17.51 -0.51
N ARG A 40 7.96 18.73 -0.73
CA ARG A 40 8.34 19.96 -0.03
C ARG A 40 7.09 20.62 0.54
N GLY A 41 6.75 20.27 1.77
CA GLY A 41 5.48 20.70 2.35
C GLY A 41 4.29 20.13 1.57
N THR A 42 3.49 21.00 0.96
CA THR A 42 2.35 20.63 0.10
C THR A 42 2.64 20.67 -1.39
N GLU A 43 3.92 20.74 -1.75
CA GLU A 43 4.36 20.74 -3.16
C GLU A 43 5.10 19.44 -3.49
N LEU A 44 4.95 18.99 -4.73
CA LEU A 44 5.72 17.88 -5.30
C LEU A 44 6.69 18.42 -6.35
N VAL A 45 7.97 18.16 -6.15
CA VAL A 45 9.02 18.47 -7.11
C VAL A 45 9.33 17.23 -7.91
N GLU A 46 9.17 17.31 -9.24
CA GLU A 46 9.48 16.22 -10.15
C GLU A 46 10.98 15.94 -10.22
N ARG A 47 11.32 14.66 -10.14
CA ARG A 47 12.67 14.14 -10.32
C ARG A 47 12.64 13.08 -11.42
N PRO A 48 12.75 13.48 -12.69
CA PRO A 48 12.79 12.54 -13.80
C PRO A 48 14.09 11.72 -13.76
N GLY A 49 13.99 10.45 -14.16
CA GLY A 49 15.13 9.54 -14.16
C GLY A 49 14.67 8.12 -14.48
N THR A 50 15.55 7.16 -14.24
CA THR A 50 15.24 5.75 -14.44
C THR A 50 15.59 4.99 -13.16
N TRP A 51 14.56 4.41 -12.53
CA TRP A 51 14.68 3.54 -11.35
C TRP A 51 13.93 2.25 -11.61
N SER A 52 14.26 1.23 -10.88
CA SER A 52 13.52 -0.03 -10.94
C SER A 52 13.37 -0.64 -9.55
N ALA A 53 12.16 -1.09 -9.24
CA ALA A 53 11.94 -1.97 -8.12
C ALA A 53 12.14 -3.42 -8.59
N SER A 54 12.98 -4.18 -7.88
CA SER A 54 13.18 -5.60 -8.13
C SER A 54 12.05 -6.45 -7.53
N ALA A 55 11.91 -7.70 -7.97
CA ALA A 55 11.07 -8.69 -7.30
C ALA A 55 11.50 -8.89 -5.84
N TRP A 56 10.63 -9.49 -5.03
CA TRP A 56 11.02 -9.97 -3.70
C TRP A 56 12.11 -11.04 -3.84
N ASP A 57 13.13 -10.96 -3.00
CA ASP A 57 14.12 -12.03 -2.89
C ASP A 57 13.53 -13.15 -2.00
N PRO A 58 13.25 -14.35 -2.53
CA PRO A 58 12.62 -15.42 -1.77
C PRO A 58 13.56 -16.05 -0.74
N ASP A 59 14.87 -16.00 -0.98
CA ASP A 59 15.90 -16.67 -0.17
C ASP A 59 16.82 -15.69 0.57
N GLY A 60 16.66 -14.39 0.32
CA GLY A 60 17.52 -13.34 0.88
C GLY A 60 17.10 -12.90 2.27
N HIS A 61 17.98 -12.09 2.89
CA HIS A 61 17.78 -11.52 4.23
C HIS A 61 17.73 -9.98 4.23
N GLY A 62 17.73 -9.35 3.05
CA GLY A 62 17.63 -7.90 2.91
C GLY A 62 16.18 -7.39 3.09
N GLU A 63 16.02 -6.08 3.15
CA GLU A 63 14.72 -5.41 3.31
C GLU A 63 13.69 -5.76 2.21
N HIS A 64 14.19 -6.20 1.04
CA HIS A 64 13.38 -6.65 -0.08
C HIS A 64 13.17 -8.16 -0.13
N SER A 65 13.51 -8.89 0.94
CA SER A 65 13.23 -10.31 1.05
C SER A 65 11.77 -10.58 1.42
N VAL A 66 11.27 -11.74 1.04
CA VAL A 66 9.94 -12.21 1.45
C VAL A 66 9.83 -12.30 2.97
N GLU A 67 10.91 -12.75 3.65
CA GLU A 67 10.95 -12.86 5.11
C GLU A 67 10.87 -11.50 5.80
N ALA A 68 11.64 -10.51 5.35
CA ALA A 68 11.58 -9.16 5.90
C ALA A 68 10.18 -8.56 5.72
N LYS A 69 9.57 -8.76 4.55
CA LYS A 69 8.23 -8.27 4.28
C LYS A 69 7.16 -8.98 5.12
N ARG A 70 7.30 -10.28 5.33
CA ARG A 70 6.44 -11.03 6.25
C ARG A 70 6.53 -10.45 7.68
N HIS A 71 7.73 -10.21 8.18
CA HIS A 71 7.93 -9.63 9.51
C HIS A 71 7.32 -8.23 9.63
N GLU A 72 7.44 -7.41 8.59
CA GLU A 72 6.81 -6.08 8.55
C GLU A 72 5.28 -6.19 8.64
N LEU A 73 4.66 -7.08 7.85
CA LEU A 73 3.22 -7.31 7.91
C LEU A 73 2.78 -7.85 9.27
N GLU A 74 3.55 -8.77 9.86
CA GLU A 74 3.30 -9.29 11.21
C GLU A 74 3.37 -8.19 12.26
N HIS A 75 4.35 -7.28 12.15
CA HIS A 75 4.48 -6.13 13.05
C HIS A 75 3.22 -5.25 13.01
N TYR A 76 2.70 -4.94 11.81
CA TYR A 76 1.45 -4.17 11.71
C TYR A 76 0.26 -4.91 12.32
N VAL A 77 0.15 -6.22 12.08
CA VAL A 77 -0.95 -7.02 12.65
C VAL A 77 -0.83 -7.09 14.18
N ASP A 78 0.37 -7.23 14.73
CA ASP A 78 0.62 -7.25 16.17
C ASP A 78 0.34 -5.89 16.83
N ALA A 79 0.48 -4.79 16.09
CA ALA A 79 0.08 -3.45 16.51
C ALA A 79 -1.45 -3.20 16.43
N GLY A 80 -2.25 -4.23 16.17
CA GLY A 80 -3.72 -4.14 16.06
C GLY A 80 -4.21 -3.91 14.63
N GLY A 81 -3.32 -3.97 13.65
CA GLY A 81 -3.66 -3.84 12.24
C GLY A 81 -4.42 -5.04 11.68
N MET A 82 -5.04 -4.82 10.54
CA MET A 82 -5.77 -5.84 9.79
C MET A 82 -5.24 -5.90 8.35
N ALA A 83 -4.89 -7.12 7.91
CA ALA A 83 -4.42 -7.39 6.56
C ALA A 83 -5.55 -7.98 5.71
N PHE A 84 -5.66 -7.50 4.47
CA PHE A 84 -6.60 -7.99 3.46
C PHE A 84 -5.82 -8.43 2.22
N GLY A 85 -6.28 -9.53 1.62
CA GLY A 85 -5.75 -10.06 0.38
C GLY A 85 -6.77 -10.01 -0.74
N ALA A 86 -6.33 -9.66 -1.93
CA ALA A 86 -7.08 -9.82 -3.16
C ALA A 86 -6.62 -11.10 -3.88
N PHE A 87 -7.55 -11.95 -4.23
CA PHE A 87 -7.29 -13.26 -4.84
C PHE A 87 -7.93 -13.36 -6.21
N VAL A 88 -7.21 -13.96 -7.15
CA VAL A 88 -7.71 -14.37 -8.46
C VAL A 88 -7.34 -15.85 -8.63
N ASP A 89 -8.35 -16.70 -8.85
CA ASP A 89 -8.17 -18.15 -8.98
C ASP A 89 -7.33 -18.77 -7.85
N GLY A 90 -7.51 -18.27 -6.61
CA GLY A 90 -6.80 -18.73 -5.41
C GLY A 90 -5.38 -18.20 -5.22
N ARG A 91 -4.82 -17.47 -6.19
CA ARG A 91 -3.52 -16.79 -6.10
C ARG A 91 -3.69 -15.42 -5.45
N LEU A 92 -2.81 -15.07 -4.53
CA LEU A 92 -2.74 -13.74 -3.94
C LEU A 92 -2.14 -12.76 -4.96
N VAL A 93 -2.93 -11.78 -5.38
CA VAL A 93 -2.53 -10.77 -6.38
C VAL A 93 -2.48 -9.35 -5.83
N GLY A 94 -2.93 -9.15 -4.61
CA GLY A 94 -2.83 -7.87 -3.92
C GLY A 94 -2.93 -8.04 -2.40
N VAL A 95 -2.25 -7.18 -1.67
CA VAL A 95 -2.29 -7.11 -0.19
C VAL A 95 -2.43 -5.67 0.24
N GLY A 96 -3.31 -5.43 1.22
CA GLY A 96 -3.45 -4.17 1.90
C GLY A 96 -3.48 -4.35 3.41
N VAL A 97 -2.91 -3.40 4.17
CA VAL A 97 -2.93 -3.41 5.64
C VAL A 97 -3.34 -2.04 6.14
N VAL A 98 -4.27 -2.02 7.09
CA VAL A 98 -4.66 -0.83 7.85
C VAL A 98 -4.34 -1.04 9.32
N VAL A 99 -3.82 0.00 9.96
CA VAL A 99 -3.63 0.07 11.42
C VAL A 99 -4.58 1.15 11.95
N PRO A 100 -5.74 0.77 12.53
CA PRO A 100 -6.62 1.72 13.19
C PRO A 100 -5.96 2.34 14.42
N HIS A 101 -6.37 3.55 14.76
CA HIS A 101 -5.93 4.24 15.97
C HIS A 101 -4.40 4.42 16.09
N LEU A 102 -3.69 4.63 14.95
CA LEU A 102 -2.29 5.05 15.01
C LEU A 102 -2.12 6.26 15.95
N ARG A 103 -3.09 7.19 15.91
CA ARG A 103 -3.34 8.26 16.86
C ARG A 103 -4.86 8.37 17.10
N PRO A 104 -5.33 9.14 18.11
CA PRO A 104 -6.76 9.37 18.29
C PRO A 104 -7.43 9.83 16.98
N ALA A 105 -8.43 9.08 16.52
CA ALA A 105 -9.20 9.29 15.29
C ALA A 105 -8.38 9.26 13.98
N VAL A 106 -7.18 8.66 13.99
CA VAL A 106 -6.30 8.55 12.80
C VAL A 106 -5.88 7.11 12.59
N ALA A 107 -6.23 6.54 11.45
CA ALA A 107 -5.73 5.26 10.96
C ALA A 107 -4.54 5.43 10.01
N GLN A 108 -3.68 4.42 9.91
CA GLN A 108 -2.64 4.33 8.90
C GLN A 108 -3.01 3.29 7.84
N LEU A 109 -3.00 3.66 6.57
CA LEU A 109 -2.84 2.70 5.48
C LEU A 109 -1.36 2.34 5.43
N ALA A 110 -1.02 1.20 6.07
CA ALA A 110 0.36 0.85 6.36
C ALA A 110 1.05 0.09 5.21
N PHE A 111 0.26 -0.58 4.38
CA PHE A 111 0.78 -1.36 3.26
C PHE A 111 -0.27 -1.49 2.17
N LEU A 112 0.12 -1.33 0.90
CA LEU A 112 -0.74 -1.63 -0.25
C LEU A 112 0.13 -1.98 -1.46
N HIS A 113 0.07 -3.23 -1.87
CA HIS A 113 0.71 -3.71 -3.09
C HIS A 113 -0.24 -4.54 -3.95
N VAL A 114 -0.14 -4.34 -5.27
CA VAL A 114 -0.83 -5.16 -6.28
C VAL A 114 0.21 -5.66 -7.28
N THR A 115 0.16 -6.94 -7.59
CA THR A 115 0.99 -7.60 -8.60
C THR A 115 0.95 -6.80 -9.91
N GLN A 116 2.13 -6.55 -10.49
CA GLN A 116 2.31 -5.68 -11.66
C GLN A 116 1.31 -5.97 -12.79
N THR A 117 1.14 -7.25 -13.14
CA THR A 117 0.26 -7.67 -14.23
C THR A 117 -1.23 -7.47 -13.97
N PHE A 118 -1.63 -7.17 -12.72
CA PHE A 118 -3.01 -6.91 -12.30
C PHE A 118 -3.25 -5.42 -11.96
N ARG A 119 -2.24 -4.55 -12.13
CA ARG A 119 -2.43 -3.11 -11.97
C ARG A 119 -3.34 -2.55 -13.06
N GLY A 120 -4.11 -1.54 -12.73
CA GLY A 120 -5.11 -0.96 -13.64
C GLY A 120 -6.45 -1.70 -13.69
N ALA A 121 -6.57 -2.87 -13.02
CA ALA A 121 -7.81 -3.66 -12.93
C ALA A 121 -8.67 -3.32 -11.69
N GLY A 122 -8.50 -2.14 -11.08
CA GLY A 122 -9.32 -1.70 -9.94
C GLY A 122 -8.98 -2.38 -8.59
N ILE A 123 -8.10 -3.38 -8.55
CA ILE A 123 -7.82 -4.17 -7.33
C ILE A 123 -7.29 -3.28 -6.19
N GLY A 124 -6.35 -2.39 -6.48
CA GLY A 124 -5.81 -1.45 -5.49
C GLY A 124 -6.89 -0.55 -4.89
N SER A 125 -7.82 -0.08 -5.71
CA SER A 125 -8.96 0.74 -5.26
C SER A 125 -9.89 -0.05 -4.35
N ARG A 126 -10.25 -1.27 -4.73
CA ARG A 126 -11.11 -2.15 -3.91
C ARG A 126 -10.45 -2.53 -2.58
N LEU A 127 -9.14 -2.81 -2.56
CA LEU A 127 -8.41 -3.01 -1.31
C LEU A 127 -8.42 -1.74 -0.45
N SER A 128 -8.14 -0.56 -1.03
CA SER A 128 -8.20 0.71 -0.31
C SER A 128 -9.59 0.98 0.28
N ASP A 129 -10.67 0.66 -0.46
CA ASP A 129 -12.05 0.78 0.04
C ASP A 129 -12.29 -0.08 1.29
N GLU A 130 -11.83 -1.33 1.29
CA GLU A 130 -11.92 -2.22 2.46
C GLU A 130 -11.14 -1.66 3.66
N LEU A 131 -9.92 -1.16 3.44
CA LEU A 131 -9.10 -0.58 4.51
C LEU A 131 -9.73 0.70 5.07
N GLU A 132 -10.31 1.55 4.23
CA GLU A 132 -11.03 2.76 4.63
C GLU A 132 -12.28 2.42 5.44
N GLN A 133 -13.06 1.40 5.02
CA GLN A 133 -14.23 0.94 5.77
C GLN A 133 -13.86 0.41 7.15
N VAL A 134 -12.76 -0.34 7.27
CA VAL A 134 -12.25 -0.82 8.57
C VAL A 134 -11.88 0.34 9.48
N ALA A 135 -11.13 1.32 8.99
CA ALA A 135 -10.74 2.50 9.74
C ALA A 135 -11.95 3.33 10.21
N HIS A 136 -12.87 3.61 9.29
CA HIS A 136 -14.11 4.31 9.60
C HIS A 136 -14.97 3.53 10.62
N GLY A 137 -15.10 2.21 10.45
CA GLY A 137 -15.83 1.34 11.37
C GLY A 137 -15.18 1.26 12.77
N ALA A 138 -13.88 1.48 12.87
CA ALA A 138 -13.16 1.61 14.14
C ALA A 138 -13.37 2.99 14.80
N GLY A 139 -13.92 3.97 14.09
CA GLY A 139 -14.18 5.32 14.59
C GLY A 139 -13.07 6.33 14.22
N ASP A 140 -12.14 5.95 13.35
CA ASP A 140 -11.16 6.88 12.80
C ASP A 140 -11.85 7.79 11.77
N SER A 141 -11.50 9.06 11.75
CA SER A 141 -12.03 10.07 10.83
C SER A 141 -11.01 10.54 9.80
N THR A 142 -9.79 10.08 9.93
CA THR A 142 -8.67 10.42 9.04
C THR A 142 -7.84 9.17 8.76
N MET A 143 -7.42 9.01 7.52
CA MET A 143 -6.43 8.00 7.14
C MET A 143 -5.17 8.70 6.64
N VAL A 144 -4.01 8.21 7.08
CA VAL A 144 -2.69 8.68 6.62
C VAL A 144 -1.96 7.57 5.88
N VAL A 145 -1.07 7.94 4.99
CA VAL A 145 -0.20 7.03 4.24
C VAL A 145 1.17 7.65 4.00
N SER A 146 2.22 6.83 4.09
CA SER A 146 3.52 7.10 3.49
C SER A 146 3.55 6.38 2.15
N ALA A 147 3.60 7.14 1.08
CA ALA A 147 3.50 6.62 -0.28
C ALA A 147 4.87 6.63 -0.94
N THR A 148 5.31 5.48 -1.46
CA THR A 148 6.49 5.43 -2.33
C THR A 148 6.44 6.59 -3.33
N PRO A 149 7.52 7.37 -3.51
CA PRO A 149 7.47 8.63 -4.24
C PRO A 149 7.35 8.48 -5.77
N SER A 150 7.02 7.28 -6.27
CA SER A 150 6.78 7.08 -7.69
C SER A 150 5.52 7.80 -8.18
N ALA A 151 5.58 8.35 -9.39
CA ALA A 151 4.45 9.05 -9.98
C ALA A 151 3.17 8.19 -10.06
N HIS A 152 3.33 6.89 -10.25
CA HIS A 152 2.21 5.95 -10.28
C HIS A 152 1.53 5.87 -8.91
N THR A 153 2.30 5.66 -7.84
CA THR A 153 1.78 5.54 -6.46
C THR A 153 1.15 6.82 -5.97
N VAL A 154 1.83 7.96 -6.18
CA VAL A 154 1.32 9.28 -5.74
C VAL A 154 0.00 9.62 -6.45
N ARG A 155 -0.07 9.43 -7.77
CA ARG A 155 -1.30 9.67 -8.54
C ARG A 155 -2.45 8.75 -8.14
N PHE A 156 -2.14 7.49 -7.78
CA PHE A 156 -3.15 6.57 -7.26
C PHE A 156 -3.80 7.14 -5.99
N TYR A 157 -3.01 7.56 -5.00
CA TYR A 157 -3.55 8.10 -3.75
C TYR A 157 -4.26 9.45 -3.95
N GLN A 158 -3.72 10.34 -4.79
CA GLN A 158 -4.41 11.58 -5.16
C GLN A 158 -5.77 11.30 -5.80
N GLY A 159 -5.85 10.34 -6.72
CA GLY A 159 -7.10 9.88 -7.33
C GLY A 159 -8.10 9.27 -6.33
N ARG A 160 -7.61 8.80 -5.18
CA ARG A 160 -8.39 8.32 -4.04
C ARG A 160 -8.82 9.42 -3.05
N GLY A 161 -8.44 10.67 -3.30
CA GLY A 161 -8.77 11.83 -2.45
C GLY A 161 -7.79 12.07 -1.31
N PHE A 162 -6.60 11.45 -1.35
CA PHE A 162 -5.54 11.80 -0.42
C PHE A 162 -4.88 13.12 -0.83
N GLU A 163 -4.59 13.95 0.17
CA GLU A 163 -3.94 15.25 0.04
C GLU A 163 -2.57 15.23 0.73
N LEU A 164 -1.63 16.03 0.21
CA LEU A 164 -0.30 16.15 0.80
C LEU A 164 -0.37 16.75 2.20
N MET A 165 0.39 16.20 3.12
CA MET A 165 0.57 16.74 4.47
C MET A 165 1.70 17.75 4.47
N ALA A 166 1.43 19.01 4.86
CA ALA A 166 2.47 20.02 5.03
C ALA A 166 3.49 19.63 6.11
N GLN A 167 3.03 18.90 7.12
CA GLN A 167 3.84 18.35 8.21
C GLN A 167 3.45 16.89 8.39
N PRO A 168 4.30 15.95 7.95
CA PRO A 168 4.11 14.53 8.19
C PRO A 168 4.02 14.19 9.68
N LEU A 169 3.40 13.06 10.02
CA LEU A 169 3.48 12.54 11.38
C LEU A 169 4.93 12.12 11.67
N PRO A 170 5.53 12.55 12.79
CA PRO A 170 6.93 12.28 13.09
C PRO A 170 7.32 10.80 13.00
N GLU A 171 6.48 9.91 13.54
CA GLU A 171 6.71 8.46 13.53
C GLU A 171 6.72 7.84 12.14
N LEU A 172 5.97 8.41 11.19
CA LEU A 172 5.98 7.97 9.78
C LEU A 172 7.18 8.56 9.05
N PHE A 173 7.47 9.85 9.28
CA PHE A 173 8.60 10.53 8.65
C PHE A 173 9.95 9.93 9.08
N GLU A 174 10.10 9.56 10.36
CA GLU A 174 11.33 8.92 10.87
C GLU A 174 11.58 7.56 10.22
N ARG A 175 10.52 6.83 9.87
CA ARG A 175 10.61 5.52 9.21
C ARG A 175 10.87 5.64 7.72
N GLU A 176 10.19 6.56 7.05
CA GLU A 176 10.12 6.68 5.58
C GLU A 176 10.28 8.14 5.15
N PRO A 177 11.48 8.76 5.40
CA PRO A 177 11.68 10.20 5.18
C PRO A 177 11.65 10.61 3.71
N GLU A 178 11.87 9.67 2.79
CA GLU A 178 11.85 9.91 1.33
C GLU A 178 10.46 9.75 0.71
N ASP A 179 9.51 9.19 1.48
CA ASP A 179 8.16 8.94 0.99
C ASP A 179 7.30 10.21 0.95
N VAL A 180 6.25 10.15 0.14
CA VAL A 180 5.25 11.20 0.05
C VAL A 180 4.17 10.97 1.09
N HIS A 181 4.09 11.84 2.09
CA HIS A 181 3.16 11.72 3.20
C HIS A 181 1.83 12.40 2.88
N MET A 182 0.77 11.62 2.92
CA MET A 182 -0.56 12.08 2.52
C MET A 182 -1.62 11.71 3.56
N ARG A 183 -2.74 12.42 3.54
CA ARG A 183 -3.91 12.16 4.39
C ARG A 183 -5.20 12.26 3.61
N LYS A 184 -6.25 11.61 4.13
CA LYS A 184 -7.62 11.65 3.62
C LYS A 184 -8.60 11.69 4.79
N ALA A 185 -9.65 12.50 4.70
CA ALA A 185 -10.82 12.38 5.59
C ALA A 185 -11.64 11.13 5.20
N LEU A 186 -12.07 10.35 6.21
CA LEU A 186 -12.87 9.13 6.04
C LEU A 186 -14.37 9.41 6.18
#